data_fdd41143aed17310c55f21222c779739
#
_entry.id   fdd41143aed17310c55f21222c779739
#
_cell.length_a   1.000
_cell.length_b   1.000
_cell.length_c   1.000
_cell.angle_alpha   90.00
_cell.angle_beta   90.00
_cell.angle_gamma   90.00
#
_symmetry.space_group_name_H-M   'P 1'
#
loop_
_entity.id
_entity.type
_entity.pdbx_description
1 polymer ?
#
loop_
_entity_poly.entity_id
_entity_poly.type
_entity_poly.pdbx_seq_one_letter_code
_entity_poly.pdbx_strand_id
1 'polypeptide(L)'
;RLDAVRPDLWLLAETVLPHVIKTMDELSPELVIIDSIQTMIDPELGSSPGSVVQVRGCAHKLVMEAKKRNVPIILVGHVTKDGGLAGPRVLEHVVDTVLQFEGERHHALRLLRASKNRFGPTTELGLFEMVEQGLQGVPDPSALFLADRQTGNPGSIVVPTLEGQRPLMVELQVLTSEVKGDTPPRRNAQGLDNNRLGMLLAVLGQRLSQPLGKHDVYASVVGGVKITEPGSDLGLCLAVLSALGREPIKPDVVAFGEVGLGGEVRQVAHASRRLAEAARLGFSTAIVPAKSPEVDAKIKLIRVNTVREAMKALGMTGNVPKHTDDF
;
A
#
# COMPACT_ATOMS: atom_id res chain seq x y z
N ARG A 1 30.48 0.40 -5.04
CA ARG A 1 29.24 1.08 -5.47
C ARG A 1 28.68 2.04 -4.41
N LEU A 2 28.77 1.68 -3.12
CA LEU A 2 28.13 2.44 -2.04
C LEU A 2 29.09 3.38 -1.30
N ASP A 3 30.34 3.47 -1.71
CA ASP A 3 31.41 4.23 -1.03
C ASP A 3 31.43 3.99 0.51
N ALA A 4 31.25 2.72 0.89
CA ALA A 4 31.05 2.29 2.26
C ALA A 4 32.34 1.79 2.94
N VAL A 5 33.52 2.08 2.38
CA VAL A 5 34.78 1.71 2.99
C VAL A 5 35.08 2.66 4.15
N ARG A 6 34.99 2.13 5.37
CA ARG A 6 35.23 2.87 6.61
C ARG A 6 36.19 2.09 7.51
N PRO A 7 37.04 2.77 8.31
CA PRO A 7 37.97 2.09 9.21
C PRO A 7 37.28 1.35 10.36
N ASP A 8 36.00 1.69 10.65
CA ASP A 8 35.18 1.09 11.70
C ASP A 8 34.19 0.01 11.18
N LEU A 9 34.27 -0.34 9.87
CA LEU A 9 33.50 -1.40 9.26
C LEU A 9 34.32 -2.66 9.05
N TRP A 10 33.95 -3.73 9.74
CA TRP A 10 34.59 -5.05 9.64
C TRP A 10 33.70 -5.99 8.84
N LEU A 11 34.29 -6.74 7.90
CA LEU A 11 33.63 -7.77 7.12
C LEU A 11 34.17 -9.14 7.51
N LEU A 12 33.29 -10.04 7.96
CA LEU A 12 33.60 -11.40 8.32
C LEU A 12 32.88 -12.37 7.38
N ALA A 13 33.66 -13.11 6.57
CA ALA A 13 33.10 -14.16 5.69
C ALA A 13 33.08 -15.50 6.48
N GLU A 14 32.06 -15.67 7.34
CA GLU A 14 31.92 -16.84 8.21
C GLU A 14 30.46 -17.25 8.33
N THR A 15 30.20 -18.55 8.41
CA THR A 15 28.83 -19.11 8.56
C THR A 15 28.67 -19.91 9.84
N VAL A 16 29.76 -20.31 10.49
CA VAL A 16 29.73 -21.13 11.72
C VAL A 16 29.50 -20.21 12.92
N LEU A 17 28.38 -20.36 13.57
CA LEU A 17 27.92 -19.46 14.64
C LEU A 17 28.94 -19.32 15.81
N PRO A 18 29.53 -20.39 16.36
CA PRO A 18 30.60 -20.27 17.39
C PRO A 18 31.76 -19.37 16.99
N HIS A 19 32.18 -19.39 15.72
CA HIS A 19 33.27 -18.55 15.23
C HIS A 19 32.86 -17.07 15.18
N VAL A 20 31.62 -16.80 14.74
CA VAL A 20 31.04 -15.43 14.75
C VAL A 20 31.00 -14.89 16.17
N ILE A 21 30.53 -15.69 17.13
CA ILE A 21 30.44 -15.29 18.55
C ILE A 21 31.83 -15.00 19.10
N LYS A 22 32.81 -15.82 18.79
CA LYS A 22 34.23 -15.61 19.21
C LYS A 22 34.77 -14.29 18.64
N THR A 23 34.53 -14.00 17.36
CA THR A 23 34.94 -12.74 16.73
C THR A 23 34.26 -11.54 17.37
N MET A 24 32.97 -11.66 17.77
CA MET A 24 32.27 -10.61 18.53
C MET A 24 32.95 -10.32 19.87
N ASP A 25 33.51 -11.35 20.55
CA ASP A 25 34.27 -11.16 21.79
C ASP A 25 35.59 -10.44 21.55
N GLU A 26 36.28 -10.76 20.45
CA GLU A 26 37.58 -10.17 20.10
C GLU A 26 37.44 -8.70 19.66
N LEU A 27 36.41 -8.36 18.87
CA LEU A 27 36.22 -7.02 18.29
C LEU A 27 35.40 -6.08 19.17
N SER A 28 34.55 -6.61 20.04
CA SER A 28 33.57 -5.83 20.86
C SER A 28 32.79 -4.82 20.02
N PRO A 29 32.07 -5.24 18.96
CA PRO A 29 31.41 -4.34 18.04
C PRO A 29 30.22 -3.63 18.73
N GLU A 30 29.89 -2.40 18.27
CA GLU A 30 28.71 -1.66 18.72
C GLU A 30 27.41 -2.10 18.00
N LEU A 31 27.53 -2.73 16.82
CA LEU A 31 26.43 -3.26 16.02
C LEU A 31 26.91 -4.49 15.26
N VAL A 32 26.09 -5.51 15.17
CA VAL A 32 26.35 -6.71 14.34
C VAL A 32 25.25 -6.85 13.29
N ILE A 33 25.63 -7.14 12.05
CA ILE A 33 24.69 -7.45 10.96
C ILE A 33 25.02 -8.84 10.43
N ILE A 34 24.04 -9.74 10.44
CA ILE A 34 24.14 -11.10 9.90
C ILE A 34 23.38 -11.17 8.58
N ASP A 35 24.09 -11.29 7.45
CA ASP A 35 23.51 -11.44 6.12
C ASP A 35 23.99 -12.75 5.46
N SER A 36 23.18 -13.82 5.52
CA SER A 36 21.82 -13.94 6.06
C SER A 36 21.75 -14.98 7.18
N ILE A 37 20.71 -14.89 7.98
CA ILE A 37 20.47 -15.88 9.05
C ILE A 37 20.26 -17.29 8.50
N GLN A 38 19.80 -17.45 7.24
CA GLN A 38 19.61 -18.75 6.61
C GLN A 38 20.92 -19.48 6.30
N THR A 39 22.03 -18.77 6.16
CA THR A 39 23.34 -19.37 5.89
C THR A 39 24.09 -19.79 7.17
N MET A 40 23.61 -19.34 8.32
CA MET A 40 24.25 -19.63 9.61
C MET A 40 24.08 -21.10 10.01
N ILE A 41 25.16 -21.66 10.57
CA ILE A 41 25.26 -23.04 11.00
C ILE A 41 25.71 -23.09 12.47
N ASP A 42 24.92 -23.79 13.26
CA ASP A 42 25.33 -24.23 14.58
C ASP A 42 25.58 -25.76 14.54
N PRO A 43 26.81 -26.20 14.64
CA PRO A 43 27.15 -27.63 14.57
C PRO A 43 26.45 -28.50 15.62
N GLU A 44 26.06 -27.92 16.76
CA GLU A 44 25.36 -28.63 17.84
C GLU A 44 23.93 -29.01 17.48
N LEU A 45 23.30 -28.35 16.49
CA LEU A 45 21.90 -28.57 16.16
C LEU A 45 21.65 -29.75 15.21
N GLY A 46 22.68 -30.36 14.65
CA GLY A 46 22.60 -31.60 13.86
C GLY A 46 21.67 -31.56 12.63
N SER A 47 21.29 -30.37 12.14
CA SER A 47 20.36 -30.20 11.02
C SER A 47 21.00 -29.36 9.89
N SER A 48 20.46 -29.46 8.68
CA SER A 48 21.01 -28.78 7.50
C SER A 48 20.89 -27.24 7.59
N PRO A 49 21.86 -26.48 7.03
CA PRO A 49 21.76 -25.04 6.91
C PRO A 49 20.44 -24.59 6.25
N GLY A 50 19.88 -23.49 6.70
CA GLY A 50 18.61 -22.96 6.18
C GLY A 50 17.34 -23.71 6.66
N SER A 51 17.47 -24.82 7.36
CA SER A 51 16.32 -25.50 7.98
C SER A 51 15.72 -24.65 9.10
N VAL A 52 14.44 -24.88 9.39
CA VAL A 52 13.71 -24.18 10.48
C VAL A 52 14.46 -24.32 11.82
N VAL A 53 15.01 -25.49 12.09
CA VAL A 53 15.76 -25.78 13.32
C VAL A 53 17.01 -24.95 13.41
N GLN A 54 17.83 -24.90 12.34
CA GLN A 54 19.06 -24.09 12.29
C GLN A 54 18.75 -22.60 12.42
N VAL A 55 17.84 -22.08 11.59
CA VAL A 55 17.52 -20.64 11.57
C VAL A 55 17.00 -20.19 12.95
N ARG A 56 16.10 -20.96 13.55
CA ARG A 56 15.55 -20.64 14.88
C ARG A 56 16.60 -20.77 15.98
N GLY A 57 17.41 -21.82 15.96
CA GLY A 57 18.45 -22.05 16.96
C GLY A 57 19.54 -21.01 16.91
N CYS A 58 20.07 -20.72 15.72
CA CYS A 58 21.08 -19.66 15.52
C CYS A 58 20.54 -18.28 15.94
N ALA A 59 19.32 -17.92 15.52
CA ALA A 59 18.71 -16.66 15.93
C ALA A 59 18.54 -16.58 17.45
N HIS A 60 18.10 -17.65 18.11
CA HIS A 60 17.95 -17.66 19.55
C HIS A 60 19.30 -17.46 20.27
N LYS A 61 20.37 -18.18 19.86
CA LYS A 61 21.70 -17.98 20.41
C LYS A 61 22.22 -16.55 20.19
N LEU A 62 22.03 -15.98 18.98
CA LEU A 62 22.40 -14.60 18.69
C LEU A 62 21.65 -13.58 19.55
N VAL A 63 20.36 -13.78 19.79
CA VAL A 63 19.57 -12.90 20.70
C VAL A 63 20.08 -12.98 22.14
N MET A 64 20.46 -14.17 22.61
CA MET A 64 21.03 -14.32 23.96
C MET A 64 22.40 -13.62 24.07
N GLU A 65 23.24 -13.75 23.05
CA GLU A 65 24.54 -13.08 23.00
C GLU A 65 24.43 -11.57 22.85
N ALA A 66 23.46 -11.08 22.06
CA ALA A 66 23.12 -9.66 21.96
C ALA A 66 22.79 -9.04 23.33
N LYS A 67 21.91 -9.71 24.07
CA LYS A 67 21.49 -9.27 25.43
C LYS A 67 22.64 -9.31 26.43
N LYS A 68 23.44 -10.39 26.41
CA LYS A 68 24.61 -10.55 27.31
C LYS A 68 25.64 -9.45 27.11
N ARG A 69 25.87 -9.03 25.86
CA ARG A 69 26.86 -7.99 25.49
C ARG A 69 26.28 -6.59 25.42
N ASN A 70 24.96 -6.46 25.49
CA ASN A 70 24.23 -5.20 25.24
C ASN A 70 24.58 -4.61 23.84
N VAL A 71 24.64 -5.48 22.82
CA VAL A 71 24.96 -5.12 21.44
C VAL A 71 23.72 -5.40 20.56
N PRO A 72 23.22 -4.44 19.80
CA PRO A 72 22.13 -4.68 18.84
C PRO A 72 22.61 -5.59 17.70
N ILE A 73 21.74 -6.52 17.30
CA ILE A 73 21.99 -7.41 16.16
C ILE A 73 20.89 -7.27 15.13
N ILE A 74 21.25 -7.04 13.88
CA ILE A 74 20.32 -7.05 12.74
C ILE A 74 20.47 -8.39 12.02
N LEU A 75 19.39 -9.18 11.97
CA LEU A 75 19.34 -10.42 11.21
C LEU A 75 18.66 -10.15 9.87
N VAL A 76 19.42 -10.28 8.78
CA VAL A 76 18.87 -10.21 7.43
C VAL A 76 18.35 -11.58 7.03
N GLY A 77 17.14 -11.64 6.49
CA GLY A 77 16.49 -12.86 6.05
C GLY A 77 15.67 -12.67 4.78
N HIS A 78 15.51 -13.74 4.01
CA HIS A 78 14.71 -13.72 2.78
C HIS A 78 13.36 -14.39 2.99
N VAL A 79 12.31 -13.79 2.42
CA VAL A 79 10.98 -14.41 2.32
C VAL A 79 10.98 -15.36 1.12
N THR A 80 10.80 -16.64 1.33
CA THR A 80 10.62 -17.60 0.24
C THR A 80 9.16 -17.67 -0.19
N LYS A 81 8.90 -17.65 -1.49
CA LYS A 81 7.53 -17.72 -2.07
C LYS A 81 6.80 -19.03 -1.76
N ASP A 82 7.52 -20.11 -1.46
CA ASP A 82 6.98 -21.47 -1.41
C ASP A 82 6.84 -22.06 0.00
N GLY A 83 6.94 -21.28 1.06
CA GLY A 83 6.59 -21.71 2.43
C GLY A 83 7.42 -22.88 3.03
N GLY A 84 8.37 -23.46 2.28
CA GLY A 84 9.11 -24.68 2.68
C GLY A 84 10.43 -24.45 3.42
N LEU A 85 11.07 -23.30 3.28
CA LEU A 85 12.23 -22.88 4.06
C LEU A 85 11.81 -21.89 5.14
N ALA A 86 12.52 -21.90 6.26
CA ALA A 86 12.24 -21.07 7.43
C ALA A 86 12.05 -19.60 7.05
N GLY A 87 10.80 -19.23 6.75
CA GLY A 87 10.42 -17.85 6.44
C GLY A 87 10.44 -16.97 7.70
N PRO A 88 10.25 -15.66 7.56
CA PRO A 88 10.31 -14.66 8.63
C PRO A 88 9.41 -14.99 9.83
N ARG A 89 8.29 -15.68 9.63
CA ARG A 89 7.35 -16.08 10.71
C ARG A 89 8.01 -16.88 11.82
N VAL A 90 9.06 -17.66 11.51
CA VAL A 90 9.79 -18.45 12.51
C VAL A 90 10.58 -17.56 13.47
N LEU A 91 11.04 -16.39 12.99
CA LEU A 91 11.85 -15.44 13.76
C LEU A 91 11.01 -14.39 14.49
N GLU A 92 9.78 -14.14 14.07
CA GLU A 92 8.90 -13.12 14.66
C GLU A 92 8.73 -13.27 16.18
N HIS A 93 8.76 -14.50 16.69
CA HIS A 93 8.63 -14.75 18.12
C HIS A 93 9.95 -14.59 18.88
N VAL A 94 11.07 -14.62 18.18
CA VAL A 94 12.43 -14.62 18.78
C VAL A 94 13.00 -13.20 18.87
N VAL A 95 12.75 -12.36 17.85
CA VAL A 95 13.28 -11.00 17.75
C VAL A 95 12.34 -9.95 18.33
N ASP A 96 12.87 -8.78 18.72
CA ASP A 96 12.08 -7.69 19.29
C ASP A 96 11.37 -6.85 18.21
N THR A 97 11.97 -6.70 17.04
CA THR A 97 11.42 -5.93 15.91
C THR A 97 11.58 -6.70 14.61
N VAL A 98 10.56 -6.65 13.76
CA VAL A 98 10.59 -7.21 12.40
C VAL A 98 10.26 -6.09 11.41
N LEU A 99 11.21 -5.82 10.54
CA LEU A 99 11.07 -4.88 9.43
C LEU A 99 10.99 -5.66 8.12
N GLN A 100 10.04 -5.30 7.28
CA GLN A 100 9.85 -5.93 5.97
C GLN A 100 10.00 -4.89 4.88
N PHE A 101 10.84 -5.21 3.87
CA PHE A 101 10.88 -4.49 2.62
C PHE A 101 9.89 -5.10 1.64
N GLU A 102 8.94 -4.28 1.21
CA GLU A 102 7.96 -4.63 0.17
C GLU A 102 8.25 -3.81 -1.09
N GLY A 103 7.99 -4.37 -2.26
CA GLY A 103 8.14 -3.65 -3.52
C GLY A 103 8.04 -4.58 -4.71
N GLU A 104 7.49 -4.09 -5.81
CA GLU A 104 7.43 -4.82 -7.07
C GLU A 104 8.76 -4.68 -7.84
N ARG A 105 9.14 -5.72 -8.58
CA ARG A 105 10.42 -5.76 -9.32
C ARG A 105 10.57 -4.65 -10.37
N HIS A 106 9.43 -4.15 -10.87
CA HIS A 106 9.39 -3.16 -11.95
C HIS A 106 9.25 -1.70 -11.47
N HIS A 107 9.10 -1.49 -10.16
CA HIS A 107 9.02 -0.15 -9.57
C HIS A 107 10.28 0.15 -8.77
N ALA A 108 10.81 1.37 -8.91
CA ALA A 108 11.96 1.82 -8.14
C ALA A 108 11.64 1.96 -6.65
N LEU A 109 10.35 2.04 -6.28
CA LEU A 109 9.90 2.27 -4.91
C LEU A 109 9.98 1.00 -4.04
N ARG A 110 10.39 1.21 -2.80
CA ARG A 110 10.44 0.21 -1.73
C ARG A 110 9.75 0.74 -0.49
N LEU A 111 8.84 -0.07 0.04
CA LEU A 111 8.14 0.21 1.29
C LEU A 111 8.85 -0.52 2.41
N LEU A 112 9.20 0.17 3.48
CA LEU A 112 9.72 -0.41 4.71
C LEU A 112 8.62 -0.36 5.78
N ARG A 113 8.17 -1.51 6.22
CA ARG A 113 7.08 -1.66 7.18
C ARG A 113 7.54 -2.47 8.40
N ALA A 114 7.13 -2.05 9.58
CA ALA A 114 7.26 -2.86 10.78
C ALA A 114 6.07 -3.83 10.89
N SER A 115 6.32 -5.14 10.85
CA SER A 115 5.28 -6.16 11.13
C SER A 115 5.23 -6.50 12.61
N LYS A 116 6.31 -6.29 13.35
CA LYS A 116 6.41 -6.39 14.80
C LYS A 116 7.34 -5.31 15.33
N ASN A 117 6.95 -4.67 16.43
CA ASN A 117 7.81 -3.74 17.14
C ASN A 117 7.47 -3.75 18.64
N ARG A 118 8.38 -4.25 19.47
CA ARG A 118 8.20 -4.32 20.92
C ARG A 118 8.30 -2.96 21.60
N PHE A 119 9.01 -2.01 20.96
CA PHE A 119 9.36 -0.72 21.56
C PHE A 119 8.53 0.45 21.03
N GLY A 120 7.59 0.20 20.13
CA GLY A 120 6.77 1.25 19.54
C GLY A 120 5.67 0.73 18.60
N PRO A 121 4.96 1.62 17.93
CA PRO A 121 3.92 1.25 17.00
C PRO A 121 4.48 0.55 15.74
N THR A 122 3.65 -0.26 15.10
CA THR A 122 3.93 -0.89 13.80
C THR A 122 3.26 -0.15 12.63
N THR A 123 2.69 1.01 12.91
CA THR A 123 1.88 1.78 11.97
C THR A 123 2.69 2.75 11.11
N GLU A 124 3.99 2.89 11.40
CA GLU A 124 4.89 3.74 10.64
C GLU A 124 5.34 3.04 9.36
N LEU A 125 5.48 3.85 8.29
CA LEU A 125 5.89 3.40 6.98
C LEU A 125 7.05 4.27 6.48
N GLY A 126 8.15 3.64 6.08
CA GLY A 126 9.21 4.26 5.31
C GLY A 126 9.00 4.02 3.81
N LEU A 127 9.05 5.08 3.01
CA LEU A 127 9.11 4.95 1.56
C LEU A 127 10.50 5.31 1.05
N PHE A 128 11.05 4.45 0.21
CA PHE A 128 12.37 4.62 -0.38
C PHE A 128 12.29 4.43 -1.89
N GLU A 129 13.15 5.12 -2.60
CA GLU A 129 13.40 4.91 -4.01
C GLU A 129 14.76 4.24 -4.20
N MET A 130 14.83 3.28 -5.13
CA MET A 130 16.07 2.63 -5.50
C MET A 130 16.77 3.47 -6.58
N VAL A 131 17.85 4.12 -6.20
CA VAL A 131 18.71 4.91 -7.10
C VAL A 131 20.07 4.22 -7.28
N GLU A 132 20.91 4.73 -8.16
CA GLU A 132 22.25 4.14 -8.42
C GLU A 132 23.11 4.07 -7.15
N GLN A 133 22.95 5.03 -6.24
CA GLN A 133 23.67 5.12 -4.96
C GLN A 133 23.05 4.23 -3.86
N GLY A 134 21.94 3.53 -4.12
CA GLY A 134 21.26 2.65 -3.17
C GLY A 134 19.84 3.10 -2.86
N LEU A 135 19.40 2.99 -1.61
CA LEU A 135 18.08 3.38 -1.16
C LEU A 135 18.06 4.85 -0.71
N GLN A 136 17.24 5.68 -1.36
CA GLN A 136 17.00 7.06 -0.98
C GLN A 136 15.60 7.20 -0.37
N GLY A 137 15.50 7.84 0.80
CA GLY A 137 14.20 8.10 1.43
C GLY A 137 13.36 9.08 0.61
N VAL A 138 12.07 8.78 0.45
CA VAL A 138 11.10 9.65 -0.21
C VAL A 138 10.36 10.47 0.86
N PRO A 139 10.66 11.77 1.03
CA PRO A 139 10.06 12.59 2.08
C PRO A 139 8.58 12.87 1.83
N ASP A 140 8.18 13.03 0.57
CA ASP A 140 6.79 13.28 0.16
C ASP A 140 6.30 12.26 -0.89
N PRO A 141 5.82 11.07 -0.44
CA PRO A 141 5.30 10.06 -1.35
C PRO A 141 4.08 10.51 -2.16
N SER A 142 3.20 11.30 -1.53
CA SER A 142 1.98 11.78 -2.20
C SER A 142 2.32 12.68 -3.38
N ALA A 143 3.28 13.58 -3.21
CA ALA A 143 3.75 14.43 -4.30
C ALA A 143 4.38 13.60 -5.44
N LEU A 144 5.16 12.56 -5.09
CA LEU A 144 5.76 11.66 -6.06
C LEU A 144 4.70 10.90 -6.88
N PHE A 145 3.67 10.34 -6.24
CA PHE A 145 2.60 9.60 -6.94
C PHE A 145 1.74 10.48 -7.84
N LEU A 146 1.72 11.79 -7.61
CA LEU A 146 0.94 12.74 -8.39
C LEU A 146 1.78 13.55 -9.38
N ALA A 147 3.13 13.38 -9.41
CA ALA A 147 4.04 14.19 -10.23
C ALA A 147 3.71 14.15 -11.74
N ASP A 148 3.38 12.96 -12.26
CA ASP A 148 3.10 12.75 -13.68
C ASP A 148 1.59 12.73 -14.00
N ARG A 149 0.75 13.18 -13.05
CA ARG A 149 -0.69 13.19 -13.22
C ARG A 149 -1.12 14.07 -14.37
N GLN A 150 -1.84 13.49 -15.33
CA GLN A 150 -2.48 14.22 -16.41
C GLN A 150 -3.92 14.57 -16.03
N THR A 151 -4.21 15.86 -15.98
CA THR A 151 -5.54 16.38 -15.63
C THR A 151 -6.46 16.47 -16.84
N GLY A 152 -7.78 16.45 -16.62
CA GLY A 152 -8.77 16.60 -17.67
C GLY A 152 -9.16 15.31 -18.40
N ASN A 153 -8.60 14.16 -18.02
CA ASN A 153 -8.99 12.88 -18.57
C ASN A 153 -10.20 12.29 -17.79
N PRO A 154 -11.27 11.87 -18.51
CA PRO A 154 -12.34 11.11 -17.88
C PRO A 154 -11.84 9.82 -17.23
N GLY A 155 -12.43 9.45 -16.10
CA GLY A 155 -12.06 8.25 -15.37
C GLY A 155 -10.91 8.41 -14.40
N SER A 156 -10.35 9.61 -14.22
CA SER A 156 -9.29 9.87 -13.24
C SER A 156 -9.82 10.63 -12.02
N ILE A 157 -9.44 10.17 -10.83
CA ILE A 157 -9.67 10.87 -9.56
C ILE A 157 -8.52 10.60 -8.58
N VAL A 158 -8.25 11.54 -7.68
CA VAL A 158 -7.33 11.32 -6.57
C VAL A 158 -8.10 10.90 -5.32
N VAL A 159 -7.59 9.88 -4.65
CA VAL A 159 -8.14 9.37 -3.40
C VAL A 159 -7.07 9.40 -2.30
N PRO A 160 -7.42 9.81 -1.09
CA PRO A 160 -6.56 9.64 0.07
C PRO A 160 -6.74 8.22 0.61
N THR A 161 -5.70 7.40 0.48
CA THR A 161 -5.62 6.07 1.10
C THR A 161 -4.73 6.11 2.34
N LEU A 162 -4.75 5.04 3.14
CA LEU A 162 -3.89 4.91 4.31
C LEU A 162 -2.94 3.73 4.14
N GLU A 163 -1.68 4.01 4.41
CA GLU A 163 -0.69 2.99 4.66
C GLU A 163 -0.25 3.06 6.12
N GLY A 164 -0.74 2.09 6.92
CA GLY A 164 -0.68 2.20 8.38
C GLY A 164 -1.49 3.40 8.88
N GLN A 165 -0.82 4.40 9.45
CA GLN A 165 -1.44 5.67 9.87
C GLN A 165 -1.09 6.85 8.94
N ARG A 166 -0.24 6.64 7.95
CA ARG A 166 0.18 7.69 7.02
C ARG A 166 -0.82 7.81 5.87
N PRO A 167 -1.41 9.00 5.66
CA PRO A 167 -2.21 9.22 4.47
C PRO A 167 -1.31 9.32 3.23
N LEU A 168 -1.74 8.70 2.15
CA LEU A 168 -1.13 8.79 0.83
C LEU A 168 -2.18 9.24 -0.17
N MET A 169 -1.83 10.20 -1.01
CA MET A 169 -2.68 10.62 -2.12
C MET A 169 -2.28 9.83 -3.35
N VAL A 170 -3.21 9.07 -3.89
CA VAL A 170 -2.98 8.24 -5.08
C VAL A 170 -4.03 8.50 -6.15
N GLU A 171 -3.63 8.40 -7.40
CA GLU A 171 -4.54 8.52 -8.52
C GLU A 171 -5.16 7.16 -8.84
N LEU A 172 -6.49 7.13 -8.94
CA LEU A 172 -7.26 6.03 -9.52
C LEU A 172 -7.59 6.38 -10.97
N GLN A 173 -7.31 5.47 -11.88
CA GLN A 173 -7.68 5.58 -13.29
C GLN A 173 -8.60 4.45 -13.67
N VAL A 174 -9.68 4.78 -14.35
CA VAL A 174 -10.66 3.83 -14.88
C VAL A 174 -10.85 4.05 -16.37
N LEU A 175 -10.81 2.97 -17.12
CA LEU A 175 -11.16 2.92 -18.52
C LEU A 175 -12.38 2.02 -18.71
N THR A 176 -13.35 2.49 -19.49
CA THR A 176 -14.51 1.70 -19.89
C THR A 176 -14.54 1.54 -21.41
N SER A 177 -14.92 0.37 -21.88
CA SER A 177 -15.07 0.08 -23.30
C SER A 177 -16.36 -0.68 -23.55
N GLU A 178 -17.16 -0.26 -24.51
CA GLU A 178 -18.38 -0.98 -24.87
C GLU A 178 -18.06 -2.34 -25.48
N VAL A 179 -18.73 -3.39 -24.98
CA VAL A 179 -18.56 -4.76 -25.48
C VAL A 179 -19.51 -4.98 -26.65
N LYS A 180 -18.97 -5.40 -27.78
CA LYS A 180 -19.75 -5.76 -28.96
C LYS A 180 -20.12 -7.24 -28.93
N GLY A 181 -21.40 -7.55 -29.17
CA GLY A 181 -21.93 -8.92 -29.17
C GLY A 181 -22.24 -9.45 -27.76
N ASP A 182 -22.38 -10.79 -27.63
CA ASP A 182 -22.83 -11.46 -26.39
C ASP A 182 -21.67 -11.92 -25.48
N THR A 183 -20.49 -11.34 -25.66
CA THR A 183 -19.33 -11.68 -24.81
C THR A 183 -19.52 -11.07 -23.41
N PRO A 184 -19.30 -11.84 -22.32
CA PRO A 184 -19.35 -11.30 -20.98
C PRO A 184 -18.32 -10.18 -20.79
N PRO A 185 -18.69 -9.05 -20.16
CA PRO A 185 -17.78 -7.94 -19.97
C PRO A 185 -16.65 -8.29 -19.00
N ARG A 186 -15.44 -7.83 -19.31
CA ARG A 186 -14.23 -8.02 -18.51
C ARG A 186 -14.19 -7.04 -17.33
N ARG A 187 -13.72 -7.52 -16.20
CA ARG A 187 -13.48 -6.74 -14.97
C ARG A 187 -12.04 -6.95 -14.56
N ASN A 188 -11.24 -5.92 -14.58
CA ASN A 188 -9.84 -6.03 -14.21
C ASN A 188 -9.43 -4.85 -13.33
N ALA A 189 -8.82 -5.16 -12.19
CA ALA A 189 -8.29 -4.17 -11.26
C ALA A 189 -6.80 -4.42 -11.00
N GLN A 190 -5.99 -3.39 -11.15
CA GLN A 190 -4.59 -3.38 -10.77
C GLN A 190 -4.39 -2.46 -9.56
N GLY A 191 -3.78 -2.99 -8.51
CA GLY A 191 -3.64 -2.26 -7.25
C GLY A 191 -4.91 -2.19 -6.38
N LEU A 192 -6.02 -2.81 -6.81
CA LEU A 192 -7.30 -2.92 -6.11
C LEU A 192 -7.76 -4.37 -6.08
N ASP A 193 -8.67 -4.72 -5.17
CA ASP A 193 -9.31 -6.02 -5.14
C ASP A 193 -10.36 -6.17 -6.25
N ASN A 194 -10.26 -7.23 -7.08
CA ASN A 194 -11.18 -7.48 -8.18
C ASN A 194 -12.62 -7.77 -7.71
N ASN A 195 -12.79 -8.44 -6.56
CA ASN A 195 -14.12 -8.73 -6.03
C ASN A 195 -14.78 -7.44 -5.55
N ARG A 196 -13.99 -6.53 -4.93
CA ARG A 196 -14.47 -5.22 -4.52
C ARG A 196 -14.90 -4.38 -5.72
N LEU A 197 -14.09 -4.34 -6.79
CA LEU A 197 -14.49 -3.69 -8.05
C LEU A 197 -15.81 -4.27 -8.56
N GLY A 198 -15.92 -5.60 -8.67
CA GLY A 198 -17.14 -6.27 -9.15
C GLY A 198 -18.38 -5.88 -8.33
N MET A 199 -18.26 -5.83 -7.02
CA MET A 199 -19.33 -5.42 -6.11
C MET A 199 -19.76 -3.97 -6.32
N LEU A 200 -18.81 -3.04 -6.43
CA LEU A 200 -19.10 -1.63 -6.68
C LEU A 200 -19.75 -1.41 -8.04
N LEU A 201 -19.32 -2.14 -9.08
CA LEU A 201 -19.97 -2.09 -10.39
C LEU A 201 -21.42 -2.61 -10.34
N ALA A 202 -21.72 -3.64 -9.54
CA ALA A 202 -23.06 -4.10 -9.31
C ALA A 202 -23.92 -3.03 -8.60
N VAL A 203 -23.37 -2.32 -7.60
CA VAL A 203 -24.03 -1.20 -6.94
C VAL A 203 -24.36 -0.09 -7.95
N LEU A 204 -23.41 0.33 -8.77
CA LEU A 204 -23.62 1.36 -9.78
C LEU A 204 -24.67 0.93 -10.83
N GLY A 205 -24.64 -0.32 -11.25
CA GLY A 205 -25.63 -0.88 -12.18
C GLY A 205 -27.04 -0.87 -11.60
N GLN A 206 -27.21 -1.37 -10.39
CA GLN A 206 -28.55 -1.56 -9.78
C GLN A 206 -29.11 -0.30 -9.13
N ARG A 207 -28.27 0.51 -8.46
CA ARG A 207 -28.74 1.68 -7.70
C ARG A 207 -28.74 2.97 -8.51
N LEU A 208 -27.86 3.07 -9.52
CA LEU A 208 -27.75 4.26 -10.37
C LEU A 208 -28.16 3.98 -11.84
N SER A 209 -28.61 2.75 -12.14
CA SER A 209 -29.06 2.33 -13.48
C SER A 209 -27.97 2.52 -14.56
N GLN A 210 -26.70 2.31 -14.20
CA GLN A 210 -25.61 2.47 -15.16
C GLN A 210 -25.47 1.24 -16.06
N PRO A 211 -25.20 1.39 -17.39
CA PRO A 211 -25.21 0.28 -18.38
C PRO A 211 -23.93 -0.58 -18.32
N LEU A 212 -23.47 -0.92 -17.10
CA LEU A 212 -22.21 -1.66 -16.87
C LEU A 212 -22.23 -3.12 -17.32
N GLY A 213 -23.42 -3.67 -17.59
CA GLY A 213 -23.57 -5.02 -18.17
C GLY A 213 -23.02 -5.17 -19.58
N LYS A 214 -22.79 -4.05 -20.30
CA LYS A 214 -22.27 -4.02 -21.67
C LYS A 214 -20.93 -3.30 -21.80
N HIS A 215 -20.21 -3.09 -20.68
CA HIS A 215 -18.92 -2.39 -20.71
C HIS A 215 -17.86 -3.22 -20.01
N ASP A 216 -16.73 -3.40 -20.66
CA ASP A 216 -15.48 -3.75 -19.99
C ASP A 216 -15.07 -2.63 -19.06
N VAL A 217 -14.54 -2.97 -17.91
CA VAL A 217 -14.03 -2.00 -16.93
C VAL A 217 -12.63 -2.41 -16.50
N TYR A 218 -11.69 -1.50 -16.69
CA TYR A 218 -10.31 -1.62 -16.26
C TYR A 218 -10.04 -0.51 -15.25
N ALA A 219 -9.62 -0.86 -14.04
CA ALA A 219 -9.27 0.07 -12.99
C ALA A 219 -7.81 -0.10 -12.58
N SER A 220 -7.09 0.98 -12.35
CA SER A 220 -5.70 0.94 -11.93
C SER A 220 -5.40 1.99 -10.88
N VAL A 221 -4.58 1.62 -9.91
CA VAL A 221 -3.92 2.56 -8.99
C VAL A 221 -2.59 2.95 -9.60
N VAL A 222 -2.38 4.24 -9.83
CA VAL A 222 -1.13 4.74 -10.41
C VAL A 222 0.00 4.63 -9.38
N GLY A 223 1.23 4.32 -9.85
CA GLY A 223 2.42 4.24 -9.00
C GLY A 223 2.63 2.89 -8.30
N GLY A 224 1.83 1.84 -8.64
CA GLY A 224 2.04 0.48 -8.12
C GLY A 224 1.65 0.28 -6.64
N VAL A 225 0.96 1.23 -6.05
CA VAL A 225 0.42 1.13 -4.69
C VAL A 225 -0.76 0.16 -4.67
N LYS A 226 -0.86 -0.66 -3.62
CA LYS A 226 -2.02 -1.53 -3.39
C LYS A 226 -2.93 -0.90 -2.35
N ILE A 227 -4.17 -0.61 -2.74
CA ILE A 227 -5.20 -0.15 -1.81
C ILE A 227 -5.96 -1.37 -1.29
N THR A 228 -5.87 -1.62 0.00
CA THR A 228 -6.52 -2.77 0.66
C THR A 228 -7.72 -2.35 1.51
N GLU A 229 -7.89 -1.06 1.73
CA GLU A 229 -8.95 -0.51 2.56
C GLU A 229 -10.15 0.00 1.73
N PRO A 230 -11.38 0.00 2.28
CA PRO A 230 -12.57 0.42 1.56
C PRO A 230 -12.70 1.96 1.40
N GLY A 231 -11.75 2.72 1.94
CA GLY A 231 -11.80 4.19 1.87
C GLY A 231 -11.80 4.78 0.47
N SER A 232 -11.30 4.05 -0.51
CA SER A 232 -11.25 4.46 -1.92
C SER A 232 -12.52 4.17 -2.73
N ASP A 233 -13.51 3.46 -2.16
CA ASP A 233 -14.69 3.00 -2.90
C ASP A 233 -15.46 4.14 -3.57
N LEU A 234 -15.71 5.22 -2.82
CA LEU A 234 -16.42 6.38 -3.37
C LEU A 234 -15.66 6.97 -4.56
N GLY A 235 -14.33 7.12 -4.43
CA GLY A 235 -13.49 7.60 -5.52
C GLY A 235 -13.55 6.67 -6.73
N LEU A 236 -13.47 5.35 -6.52
CA LEU A 236 -13.57 4.37 -7.60
C LEU A 236 -14.94 4.42 -8.30
N CYS A 237 -16.03 4.54 -7.54
CA CYS A 237 -17.36 4.73 -8.12
C CYS A 237 -17.43 5.98 -8.99
N LEU A 238 -16.89 7.11 -8.53
CA LEU A 238 -16.87 8.37 -9.27
C LEU A 238 -15.98 8.29 -10.52
N ALA A 239 -14.84 7.61 -10.45
CA ALA A 239 -13.99 7.37 -11.60
C ALA A 239 -14.70 6.51 -12.67
N VAL A 240 -15.42 5.45 -12.27
CA VAL A 240 -16.24 4.65 -13.18
C VAL A 240 -17.32 5.50 -13.86
N LEU A 241 -18.05 6.31 -13.09
CA LEU A 241 -19.09 7.19 -13.63
C LEU A 241 -18.50 8.24 -14.59
N SER A 242 -17.36 8.81 -14.25
CA SER A 242 -16.61 9.74 -15.10
C SER A 242 -16.20 9.11 -16.42
N ALA A 243 -15.68 7.89 -16.39
CA ALA A 243 -15.27 7.14 -17.57
C ALA A 243 -16.47 6.81 -18.49
N LEU A 244 -17.58 6.35 -17.90
CA LEU A 244 -18.81 6.04 -18.64
C LEU A 244 -19.45 7.28 -19.29
N GLY A 245 -19.55 8.37 -18.54
CA GLY A 245 -20.13 9.64 -19.02
C GLY A 245 -19.16 10.43 -19.91
N ARG A 246 -17.87 10.05 -19.97
CA ARG A 246 -16.81 10.83 -20.59
C ARG A 246 -16.71 12.27 -20.06
N GLU A 247 -17.04 12.43 -18.78
CA GLU A 247 -17.06 13.70 -18.06
C GLU A 247 -15.87 13.75 -17.09
N PRO A 248 -14.82 14.55 -17.33
CA PRO A 248 -13.66 14.59 -16.44
C PRO A 248 -14.01 15.22 -15.09
N ILE A 249 -13.45 14.66 -14.02
CA ILE A 249 -13.52 15.24 -12.68
C ILE A 249 -12.50 16.38 -12.59
N LYS A 250 -12.89 17.48 -11.92
CA LYS A 250 -11.99 18.61 -11.72
C LYS A 250 -10.71 18.17 -11.01
N PRO A 251 -9.54 18.68 -11.39
CA PRO A 251 -8.23 18.21 -10.90
C PRO A 251 -8.00 18.47 -9.41
N ASP A 252 -8.69 19.43 -8.84
CA ASP A 252 -8.62 19.86 -7.45
C ASP A 252 -9.62 19.14 -6.52
N VAL A 253 -10.31 18.11 -7.03
CA VAL A 253 -11.26 17.29 -6.28
C VAL A 253 -10.63 15.99 -5.82
N VAL A 254 -10.88 15.63 -4.56
CA VAL A 254 -10.62 14.31 -3.99
C VAL A 254 -11.92 13.69 -3.48
N ALA A 255 -11.96 12.36 -3.38
CA ALA A 255 -13.10 11.68 -2.80
C ALA A 255 -12.66 10.49 -1.95
N PHE A 256 -13.34 10.26 -0.83
CA PHE A 256 -13.17 9.04 -0.04
C PHE A 256 -14.44 8.68 0.72
N GLY A 257 -14.59 7.40 1.02
CA GLY A 257 -15.71 6.83 1.75
C GLY A 257 -15.92 5.38 1.35
N GLU A 258 -16.38 4.55 2.27
CA GLU A 258 -16.79 3.18 1.97
C GLU A 258 -18.18 3.21 1.33
N VAL A 259 -18.40 2.36 0.32
CA VAL A 259 -19.71 2.25 -0.35
C VAL A 259 -20.36 0.91 0.00
N GLY A 260 -21.56 0.97 0.59
CA GLY A 260 -22.36 -0.22 0.88
C GLY A 260 -23.22 -0.67 -0.30
N LEU A 261 -23.81 -1.86 -0.20
CA LEU A 261 -24.62 -2.48 -1.27
C LEU A 261 -25.91 -1.70 -1.60
N GLY A 262 -26.38 -0.84 -0.69
CA GLY A 262 -27.49 0.08 -0.95
C GLY A 262 -27.08 1.34 -1.72
N GLY A 263 -25.79 1.56 -1.95
CA GLY A 263 -25.25 2.79 -2.53
C GLY A 263 -25.03 3.90 -1.50
N GLU A 264 -25.17 3.58 -0.21
CA GLU A 264 -24.87 4.48 0.89
C GLU A 264 -23.36 4.68 1.05
N VAL A 265 -22.96 5.89 1.45
CA VAL A 265 -21.57 6.25 1.72
C VAL A 265 -21.34 6.26 3.23
N ARG A 266 -20.41 5.42 3.69
CA ARG A 266 -20.06 5.21 5.09
C ARG A 266 -18.75 5.87 5.45
N GLN A 267 -18.62 6.18 6.75
CA GLN A 267 -17.38 6.73 7.30
C GLN A 267 -16.21 5.74 7.19
N VAL A 268 -15.02 6.31 7.07
CA VAL A 268 -13.76 5.58 7.08
C VAL A 268 -12.85 6.13 8.17
N ALA A 269 -11.89 5.32 8.58
CA ALA A 269 -10.93 5.71 9.61
C ALA A 269 -10.09 6.92 9.18
N HIS A 270 -9.67 7.72 10.16
CA HIS A 270 -8.73 8.83 10.02
C HIS A 270 -9.12 9.89 8.98
N ALA A 271 -10.41 10.21 8.84
CA ALA A 271 -10.90 11.20 7.88
C ALA A 271 -10.19 12.56 7.99
N SER A 272 -9.91 13.05 9.21
CA SER A 272 -9.18 14.30 9.43
C SER A 272 -7.76 14.28 8.84
N ARG A 273 -7.04 13.17 8.98
CA ARG A 273 -5.68 13.03 8.41
C ARG A 273 -5.72 13.01 6.88
N ARG A 274 -6.70 12.34 6.28
CA ARG A 274 -6.91 12.30 4.83
C ARG A 274 -7.17 13.69 4.27
N LEU A 275 -8.01 14.46 4.95
CA LEU A 275 -8.35 15.82 4.56
C LEU A 275 -7.17 16.79 4.73
N ALA A 276 -6.43 16.67 5.83
CA ALA A 276 -5.24 17.48 6.06
C ALA A 276 -4.18 17.25 4.96
N GLU A 277 -3.96 15.99 4.56
CA GLU A 277 -3.02 15.65 3.48
C GLU A 277 -3.50 16.17 2.12
N ALA A 278 -4.80 16.04 1.81
CA ALA A 278 -5.37 16.59 0.60
C ALA A 278 -5.21 18.11 0.52
N ALA A 279 -5.51 18.82 1.62
CA ALA A 279 -5.35 20.27 1.69
C ALA A 279 -3.88 20.70 1.59
N ARG A 280 -2.95 19.96 2.20
CA ARG A 280 -1.50 20.19 2.11
C ARG A 280 -1.01 20.17 0.67
N LEU A 281 -1.56 19.28 -0.14
CA LEU A 281 -1.23 19.14 -1.57
C LEU A 281 -2.03 20.06 -2.49
N GLY A 282 -2.83 20.96 -1.94
CA GLY A 282 -3.53 22.00 -2.70
C GLY A 282 -4.88 21.57 -3.28
N PHE A 283 -5.44 20.43 -2.88
CA PHE A 283 -6.80 20.08 -3.26
C PHE A 283 -7.80 21.01 -2.57
N SER A 284 -8.71 21.58 -3.35
CA SER A 284 -9.66 22.59 -2.87
C SER A 284 -11.00 22.00 -2.42
N THR A 285 -11.33 20.80 -2.91
CA THR A 285 -12.65 20.18 -2.68
C THR A 285 -12.50 18.70 -2.34
N ALA A 286 -13.22 18.25 -1.30
CA ALA A 286 -13.30 16.84 -0.92
C ALA A 286 -14.77 16.37 -0.86
N ILE A 287 -15.07 15.28 -1.56
CA ILE A 287 -16.36 14.57 -1.46
C ILE A 287 -16.21 13.49 -0.40
N VAL A 288 -17.01 13.59 0.65
CA VAL A 288 -16.80 12.82 1.88
C VAL A 288 -18.13 12.30 2.44
N PRO A 289 -18.10 11.24 3.28
CA PRO A 289 -19.28 10.80 4.00
C PRO A 289 -19.93 11.94 4.82
N ALA A 290 -21.25 11.92 4.93
CA ALA A 290 -22.03 13.00 5.57
C ALA A 290 -21.57 13.34 7.00
N LYS A 291 -21.11 12.35 7.76
CA LYS A 291 -20.65 12.52 9.14
C LYS A 291 -19.15 12.77 9.27
N SER A 292 -18.46 13.12 8.19
CA SER A 292 -17.03 13.44 8.24
C SER A 292 -16.79 14.67 9.13
N PRO A 293 -15.70 14.65 9.95
CA PRO A 293 -15.40 15.78 10.84
C PRO A 293 -15.04 17.03 10.06
N GLU A 294 -15.23 18.20 10.69
CA GLU A 294 -14.61 19.44 10.24
C GLU A 294 -13.10 19.34 10.44
N VAL A 295 -12.36 20.01 9.57
CA VAL A 295 -10.91 20.12 9.66
C VAL A 295 -10.50 21.57 9.54
N ASP A 296 -9.49 21.95 10.32
CA ASP A 296 -8.87 23.26 10.19
C ASP A 296 -7.89 23.27 8.99
N ALA A 297 -8.47 23.22 7.79
CA ALA A 297 -7.74 23.20 6.53
C ALA A 297 -8.55 23.90 5.44
N LYS A 298 -7.85 24.50 4.47
CA LYS A 298 -8.46 25.21 3.34
C LYS A 298 -8.97 24.23 2.28
N ILE A 299 -9.96 23.41 2.64
CA ILE A 299 -10.61 22.46 1.75
C ILE A 299 -12.14 22.50 1.95
N LYS A 300 -12.87 22.63 0.85
CA LYS A 300 -14.34 22.60 0.88
C LYS A 300 -14.83 21.17 0.98
N LEU A 301 -15.63 20.86 2.00
CA LEU A 301 -16.23 19.55 2.17
C LEU A 301 -17.62 19.48 1.52
N ILE A 302 -17.78 18.55 0.59
CA ILE A 302 -19.09 18.16 0.05
C ILE A 302 -19.47 16.85 0.72
N ARG A 303 -20.38 16.95 1.69
CA ARG A 303 -20.86 15.81 2.47
C ARG A 303 -22.00 15.09 1.76
N VAL A 304 -21.87 13.78 1.61
CA VAL A 304 -22.84 12.96 0.88
C VAL A 304 -23.23 11.71 1.68
N ASN A 305 -24.49 11.29 1.55
CA ASN A 305 -25.01 10.06 2.12
C ASN A 305 -24.98 8.90 1.12
N THR A 306 -24.99 9.21 -0.18
CA THR A 306 -25.06 8.21 -1.24
C THR A 306 -24.15 8.55 -2.42
N VAL A 307 -23.77 7.51 -3.19
CA VAL A 307 -23.01 7.69 -4.44
C VAL A 307 -23.80 8.56 -5.44
N ARG A 308 -25.13 8.49 -5.45
CA ARG A 308 -26.00 9.34 -6.29
C ARG A 308 -25.84 10.82 -5.95
N GLU A 309 -25.79 11.16 -4.65
CA GLU A 309 -25.53 12.54 -4.21
C GLU A 309 -24.14 13.02 -4.64
N ALA A 310 -23.13 12.16 -4.51
CA ALA A 310 -21.76 12.47 -4.93
C ALA A 310 -21.66 12.72 -6.44
N MET A 311 -22.30 11.89 -7.25
CA MET A 311 -22.41 12.06 -8.70
C MET A 311 -23.05 13.43 -9.07
N LYS A 312 -24.18 13.76 -8.45
CA LYS A 312 -24.87 15.06 -8.65
C LYS A 312 -24.00 16.24 -8.23
N ALA A 313 -23.28 16.13 -7.12
CA ALA A 313 -22.41 17.19 -6.61
C ALA A 313 -21.26 17.52 -7.57
N LEU A 314 -20.85 16.57 -8.38
CA LEU A 314 -19.86 16.76 -9.47
C LEU A 314 -20.49 17.27 -10.77
N GLY A 315 -21.82 17.40 -10.84
CA GLY A 315 -22.54 17.78 -12.07
C GLY A 315 -22.58 16.68 -13.12
N MET A 316 -22.25 15.44 -12.73
CA MET A 316 -22.31 14.30 -13.65
C MET A 316 -23.75 13.91 -13.94
N THR A 317 -24.09 13.76 -15.21
CA THR A 317 -25.46 13.45 -15.63
C THR A 317 -25.78 11.96 -15.50
N GLY A 318 -24.76 11.10 -15.46
CA GLY A 318 -24.89 9.67 -15.61
C GLY A 318 -25.53 9.30 -16.96
N ASN A 319 -25.09 8.23 -17.57
CA ASN A 319 -25.71 7.74 -18.80
C ASN A 319 -27.05 7.06 -18.43
N VAL A 320 -28.05 7.83 -18.04
CA VAL A 320 -29.42 7.34 -17.87
C VAL A 320 -29.95 7.18 -19.30
N PRO A 321 -30.23 5.94 -19.78
CA PRO A 321 -30.99 5.79 -21.00
C PRO A 321 -32.29 6.60 -20.79
N LYS A 322 -32.55 7.59 -21.62
CA LYS A 322 -33.90 8.12 -21.71
C LYS A 322 -34.78 6.92 -22.01
N HIS A 323 -35.58 6.48 -21.06
CA HIS A 323 -36.77 5.69 -21.37
C HIS A 323 -37.57 6.55 -22.33
N THR A 324 -37.47 6.30 -23.58
CA THR A 324 -38.54 6.57 -24.51
C THR A 324 -39.70 5.68 -24.04
N ASP A 325 -40.58 6.26 -23.25
CA ASP A 325 -41.95 5.79 -23.16
C ASP A 325 -42.54 5.94 -24.58
N ASP A 326 -42.34 4.91 -25.37
CA ASP A 326 -43.13 4.65 -26.56
C ASP A 326 -43.69 3.24 -26.43
N PHE A 327 -45.01 3.18 -26.35
CA PHE A 327 -45.93 2.09 -26.26
C PHE A 327 -45.59 0.80 -26.99
#